data_7e1cc98bd909a8672f86c5aa4721732e
#
_entry.id   7e1cc98bd909a8672f86c5aa4721732e
#
_cell.length_a   1.000
_cell.length_b   1.000
_cell.length_c   1.000
_cell.angle_alpha   90.00
_cell.angle_beta   90.00
_cell.angle_gamma   90.00
#
_symmetry.space_group_name_H-M   'P 1'
#
loop_
_entity.id
_entity.type
_entity.pdbx_description
1 polymer ?
#
loop_
_entity_poly.entity_id
_entity_poly.type
_entity_poly.pdbx_seq_one_letter_code
_entity_poly.pdbx_strand_id
1 'polypeptide(L)'
;MKKCNEVMTKNPVCCLPNDMVAKVEKSMKRKNVGSIPVIENEKTRKLVGIVTDRDLALKIVAKELDAKSTKVEAVMTRKVVTCSAEDDLQKALDAMSEHQLRRIPVVDNDNKILGIIAQADVATRVDKPKSLFMGC
;
A
#
# COMPACT_ATOMS: atom_id res chain seq x y z
N MET A 1 7.04 -22.49 -0.09
CA MET A 1 6.27 -21.25 -0.20
C MET A 1 7.19 -20.04 0.00
N LYS A 2 7.09 -19.05 -0.86
CA LYS A 2 7.90 -17.86 -0.71
C LYS A 2 7.46 -17.01 0.48
N LYS A 3 8.40 -16.30 1.05
CA LYS A 3 8.15 -15.32 2.12
C LYS A 3 7.79 -13.97 1.51
N CYS A 4 7.11 -13.14 2.27
CA CYS A 4 6.72 -11.81 1.81
C CYS A 4 7.92 -10.97 1.39
N ASN A 5 9.05 -11.06 2.13
CA ASN A 5 10.25 -10.29 1.80
C ASN A 5 10.89 -10.68 0.47
N GLU A 6 10.58 -11.87 -0.04
CA GLU A 6 11.12 -12.33 -1.32
C GLU A 6 10.32 -11.81 -2.51
N VAL A 7 9.08 -11.38 -2.28
CA VAL A 7 8.15 -11.01 -3.35
C VAL A 7 7.88 -9.50 -3.38
N MET A 8 8.02 -8.83 -2.25
CA MET A 8 7.69 -7.40 -2.12
C MET A 8 8.56 -6.51 -3.00
N THR A 9 8.00 -5.36 -3.38
CA THR A 9 8.78 -4.27 -3.94
C THR A 9 9.37 -3.50 -2.77
N LYS A 10 10.69 -3.38 -2.73
CA LYS A 10 11.41 -2.71 -1.66
C LYS A 10 11.35 -1.20 -1.82
N ASN A 11 11.46 -0.49 -0.70
CA ASN A 11 11.51 0.97 -0.67
C ASN A 11 10.36 1.61 -1.44
N PRO A 12 9.12 1.30 -1.08
CA PRO A 12 7.96 1.88 -1.78
C PRO A 12 7.92 3.39 -1.58
N VAL A 13 7.33 4.08 -2.54
CA VAL A 13 7.08 5.51 -2.42
C VAL A 13 6.08 5.71 -1.29
N CYS A 14 6.44 6.57 -0.35
CA CYS A 14 5.62 6.90 0.81
C CYS A 14 5.36 8.39 0.86
N CYS A 15 4.41 8.80 1.69
CA CYS A 15 4.17 10.21 1.97
C CYS A 15 4.14 10.42 3.48
N LEU A 16 4.12 11.68 3.88
CA LEU A 16 4.13 12.09 5.28
C LEU A 16 2.77 12.66 5.67
N PRO A 17 2.39 12.58 6.96
CA PRO A 17 1.10 13.12 7.42
C PRO A 17 0.89 14.60 7.08
N ASN A 18 1.98 15.38 7.07
CA ASN A 18 1.92 16.81 6.77
C ASN A 18 1.94 17.15 5.29
N ASP A 19 2.17 16.18 4.42
CA ASP A 19 2.13 16.43 2.98
C ASP A 19 0.71 16.84 2.57
N MET A 20 0.62 17.69 1.55
CA MET A 20 -0.69 18.02 1.00
C MET A 20 -1.19 16.90 0.10
N VAL A 21 -2.49 16.71 0.08
CA VAL A 21 -3.13 15.66 -0.71
C VAL A 21 -2.78 15.79 -2.19
N ALA A 22 -2.68 17.02 -2.70
CA ALA A 22 -2.31 17.25 -4.11
C ALA A 22 -0.97 16.60 -4.48
N LYS A 23 0.00 16.60 -3.55
CA LYS A 23 1.30 15.95 -3.76
C LYS A 23 1.13 14.45 -3.90
N VAL A 24 0.28 13.86 -3.06
CA VAL A 24 0.01 12.42 -3.11
C VAL A 24 -0.69 12.04 -4.42
N GLU A 25 -1.65 12.84 -4.85
CA GLU A 25 -2.34 12.60 -6.12
C GLU A 25 -1.37 12.60 -7.30
N LYS A 26 -0.42 13.52 -7.32
CA LYS A 26 0.61 13.58 -8.36
C LYS A 26 1.49 12.33 -8.33
N SER A 27 1.85 11.86 -7.13
CA SER A 27 2.66 10.64 -6.98
C SER A 27 1.90 9.42 -7.46
N MET A 28 0.61 9.32 -7.14
CA MET A 28 -0.23 8.21 -7.59
C MET A 28 -0.30 8.16 -9.12
N LYS A 29 -0.48 9.31 -9.73
CA LYS A 29 -0.56 9.40 -11.20
C LYS A 29 0.77 9.03 -11.84
N ARG A 30 1.86 9.60 -11.33
CA ARG A 30 3.19 9.35 -11.88
C ARG A 30 3.61 7.89 -11.77
N LYS A 31 3.31 7.25 -10.64
CA LYS A 31 3.66 5.85 -10.39
C LYS A 31 2.60 4.86 -10.84
N ASN A 32 1.46 5.36 -11.27
CA ASN A 32 0.31 4.53 -11.69
C ASN A 32 -0.10 3.55 -10.57
N VAL A 33 -0.28 4.08 -9.38
CA VAL A 33 -0.69 3.28 -8.22
C VAL A 33 -1.94 3.86 -7.58
N GLY A 34 -2.74 3.02 -6.97
CA GLY A 34 -3.98 3.41 -6.30
C GLY A 34 -3.87 3.61 -4.81
N SER A 35 -2.66 3.47 -4.25
CA SER A 35 -2.45 3.65 -2.83
C SER A 35 -1.02 4.06 -2.54
N ILE A 36 -0.83 4.87 -1.48
CA ILE A 36 0.50 5.28 -1.03
C ILE A 36 0.53 5.17 0.49
N PRO A 37 1.51 4.43 1.05
CA PRO A 37 1.66 4.34 2.50
C PRO A 37 2.07 5.69 3.09
N VAL A 38 1.59 5.95 4.30
CA VAL A 38 1.93 7.16 5.06
C VAL A 38 2.86 6.73 6.19
N ILE A 39 4.04 7.33 6.26
CA ILE A 39 5.02 7.02 7.29
C ILE A 39 5.16 8.21 8.23
N GLU A 40 5.55 7.91 9.48
CA GLU A 40 5.70 8.92 10.52
C GLU A 40 6.70 10.00 10.10
N ASN A 41 7.86 9.58 9.62
CA ASN A 41 8.90 10.45 9.08
C ASN A 41 9.89 9.59 8.29
N GLU A 42 10.80 10.26 7.58
CA GLU A 42 11.79 9.57 6.73
C GLU A 42 12.83 8.79 7.53
N LYS A 43 13.05 9.18 8.78
CA LYS A 43 14.06 8.55 9.61
C LYS A 43 13.59 7.21 10.17
N THR A 44 12.42 7.18 10.80
CA THR A 44 11.89 5.96 11.39
C THR A 44 11.17 5.08 10.38
N ARG A 45 10.51 5.70 9.41
CA ARG A 45 9.70 5.05 8.39
C ARG A 45 8.60 4.16 8.97
N LYS A 46 8.12 4.50 10.17
CA LYS A 46 7.01 3.77 10.78
C LYS A 46 5.72 4.05 10.04
N LEU A 47 4.99 2.99 9.73
CA LEU A 47 3.73 3.10 9.03
C LEU A 47 2.65 3.65 9.97
N VAL A 48 2.02 4.76 9.58
CA VAL A 48 0.97 5.38 10.38
C VAL A 48 -0.37 5.44 9.66
N GLY A 49 -0.39 5.14 8.38
CA GLY A 49 -1.62 5.14 7.61
C GLY A 49 -1.39 4.76 6.16
N ILE A 50 -2.46 4.84 5.39
CA ILE A 50 -2.40 4.63 3.95
C ILE A 50 -3.44 5.54 3.31
N VAL A 51 -3.10 6.08 2.13
CA VAL A 51 -4.04 6.86 1.33
C VAL A 51 -4.32 6.08 0.06
N THR A 52 -5.60 5.85 -0.19
CA THR A 52 -6.05 5.13 -1.39
C THR A 52 -6.83 6.07 -2.30
N ASP A 53 -7.00 5.68 -3.55
CA ASP A 53 -7.86 6.40 -4.49
C ASP A 53 -9.30 6.49 -3.96
N ARG A 54 -9.76 5.47 -3.24
CA ARG A 54 -11.07 5.49 -2.59
C ARG A 54 -11.14 6.56 -1.50
N ASP A 55 -10.08 6.71 -0.68
CA ASP A 55 -10.03 7.77 0.33
C ASP A 55 -10.18 9.14 -0.33
N LEU A 56 -9.48 9.35 -1.46
CA LEU A 56 -9.53 10.62 -2.16
C LEU A 56 -10.93 10.89 -2.73
N ALA A 57 -11.55 9.87 -3.31
CA ALA A 57 -12.89 10.03 -3.86
C ALA A 57 -13.92 10.34 -2.78
N LEU A 58 -13.88 9.65 -1.65
CA LEU A 58 -14.86 9.79 -0.59
C LEU A 58 -14.61 10.99 0.32
N LYS A 59 -13.34 11.32 0.54
CA LYS A 59 -12.99 12.34 1.54
C LYS A 59 -12.59 13.69 0.93
N ILE A 60 -12.11 13.71 -0.30
CA ILE A 60 -11.75 14.96 -0.98
C ILE A 60 -12.86 15.37 -1.95
N VAL A 61 -13.15 14.53 -2.94
CA VAL A 61 -14.11 14.89 -3.99
C VAL A 61 -15.53 15.02 -3.45
N ALA A 62 -16.00 13.99 -2.71
CA ALA A 62 -17.38 14.00 -2.22
C ALA A 62 -17.64 15.08 -1.17
N LYS A 63 -16.63 15.49 -0.41
CA LYS A 63 -16.77 16.55 0.59
C LYS A 63 -16.33 17.91 0.09
N GLU A 64 -15.97 18.00 -1.20
CA GLU A 64 -15.55 19.24 -1.83
C GLU A 64 -14.38 19.94 -1.12
N LEU A 65 -13.42 19.15 -0.62
CA LEU A 65 -12.22 19.67 0.00
C LEU A 65 -11.19 20.05 -1.05
N ASP A 66 -10.34 21.01 -0.71
CA ASP A 66 -9.26 21.44 -1.60
C ASP A 66 -8.01 20.59 -1.36
N ALA A 67 -7.61 19.81 -2.36
CA ALA A 67 -6.45 18.94 -2.26
C ALA A 67 -5.16 19.72 -2.01
N LYS A 68 -5.08 20.97 -2.43
CA LYS A 68 -3.88 21.81 -2.25
C LYS A 68 -3.72 22.30 -0.82
N SER A 69 -4.79 22.32 -0.04
CA SER A 69 -4.77 22.82 1.33
C SER A 69 -5.17 21.79 2.37
N THR A 70 -5.43 20.54 1.95
CA THR A 70 -5.79 19.46 2.85
C THR A 70 -4.58 18.56 3.07
N LYS A 71 -4.25 18.31 4.35
CA LYS A 71 -3.13 17.44 4.69
C LYS A 71 -3.54 15.97 4.61
N VAL A 72 -2.57 15.12 4.28
CA VAL A 72 -2.74 13.68 4.19
C VAL A 72 -3.34 13.10 5.47
N GLU A 73 -2.89 13.58 6.64
CA GLU A 73 -3.38 13.06 7.93
C GLU A 73 -4.88 13.22 8.12
N ALA A 74 -5.49 14.17 7.43
CA ALA A 74 -6.94 14.40 7.52
C ALA A 74 -7.76 13.38 6.72
N VAL A 75 -7.15 12.71 5.76
CA VAL A 75 -7.87 11.80 4.85
C VAL A 75 -7.35 10.37 4.87
N MET A 76 -6.16 10.12 5.40
CA MET A 76 -5.59 8.77 5.40
C MET A 76 -6.43 7.80 6.22
N THR A 77 -6.35 6.53 5.84
CA THR A 77 -6.90 5.45 6.65
C THR A 77 -5.82 5.03 7.64
N ARG A 78 -6.16 5.04 8.95
CA ARG A 78 -5.18 4.77 10.01
C ARG A 78 -5.06 3.28 10.34
N LYS A 79 -6.12 2.53 10.17
CA LYS A 79 -6.10 1.08 10.36
C LYS A 79 -5.60 0.41 9.09
N VAL A 80 -4.32 0.13 9.05
CA VAL A 80 -3.70 -0.46 7.86
C VAL A 80 -3.54 -1.96 8.06
N VAL A 81 -4.03 -2.74 7.09
CA VAL A 81 -3.80 -4.17 7.05
C VAL A 81 -2.39 -4.38 6.53
N THR A 82 -1.55 -5.08 7.29
CA THR A 82 -0.15 -5.31 6.96
C THR A 82 0.19 -6.78 7.06
N CYS A 83 1.38 -7.13 6.55
CA CYS A 83 1.96 -8.44 6.78
C CYS A 83 3.41 -8.25 7.20
N SER A 84 4.00 -9.30 7.78
CA SER A 84 5.39 -9.28 8.19
C SER A 84 6.28 -9.83 7.09
N ALA A 85 7.52 -9.34 7.03
CA ALA A 85 8.49 -9.80 6.05
C ALA A 85 8.70 -11.32 6.09
N GLU A 86 8.62 -11.90 7.29
CA GLU A 86 8.84 -13.34 7.49
C GLU A 86 7.59 -14.19 7.27
N ASP A 87 6.42 -13.55 7.06
CA ASP A 87 5.20 -14.31 6.80
C ASP A 87 5.29 -15.03 5.45
N ASP A 88 4.62 -16.16 5.35
CA ASP A 88 4.44 -16.82 4.07
C ASP A 88 3.59 -15.92 3.16
N LEU A 89 3.93 -15.92 1.88
CA LEU A 89 3.19 -15.13 0.89
C LEU A 89 1.69 -15.43 0.93
N GLN A 90 1.31 -16.68 1.18
CA GLN A 90 -0.10 -17.05 1.23
C GLN A 90 -0.87 -16.26 2.28
N LYS A 91 -0.22 -15.96 3.41
CA LYS A 91 -0.86 -15.16 4.46
C LYS A 91 -1.20 -13.76 3.97
N ALA A 92 -0.29 -13.14 3.21
CA ALA A 92 -0.53 -11.83 2.62
C ALA A 92 -1.64 -11.89 1.56
N LEU A 93 -1.65 -12.94 0.74
CA LEU A 93 -2.67 -13.11 -0.28
C LEU A 93 -4.06 -13.29 0.35
N ASP A 94 -4.13 -14.07 1.43
CA ASP A 94 -5.38 -14.28 2.14
C ASP A 94 -5.90 -12.98 2.75
N ALA A 95 -5.00 -12.19 3.33
CA ALA A 95 -5.37 -10.89 3.91
C ALA A 95 -5.87 -9.93 2.83
N MET A 96 -5.22 -9.89 1.67
CA MET A 96 -5.67 -9.05 0.57
C MET A 96 -7.05 -9.47 0.07
N SER A 97 -7.28 -10.77 -0.02
CA SER A 97 -8.58 -11.29 -0.43
C SER A 97 -9.67 -10.98 0.58
N GLU A 98 -9.39 -11.23 1.86
CA GLU A 98 -10.35 -11.01 2.93
C GLU A 98 -10.77 -9.54 3.04
N HIS A 99 -9.81 -8.63 2.90
CA HIS A 99 -10.06 -7.19 3.02
C HIS A 99 -10.28 -6.49 1.69
N GLN A 100 -10.32 -7.25 0.58
CA GLN A 100 -10.51 -6.73 -0.77
C GLN A 100 -9.48 -5.66 -1.13
N LEU A 101 -8.22 -5.96 -0.86
CA LEU A 101 -7.10 -5.06 -1.11
C LEU A 101 -6.30 -5.54 -2.31
N ARG A 102 -5.80 -4.60 -3.10
CA ARG A 102 -4.91 -4.89 -4.22
C ARG A 102 -3.44 -4.83 -3.83
N ARG A 103 -3.15 -4.22 -2.68
CA ARG A 103 -1.79 -4.03 -2.18
C ARG A 103 -1.79 -4.20 -0.67
N ILE A 104 -0.66 -4.65 -0.15
CA ILE A 104 -0.49 -4.78 1.30
C ILE A 104 0.93 -4.36 1.67
N PRO A 105 1.08 -3.46 2.65
CA PRO A 105 2.41 -3.10 3.14
C PRO A 105 3.04 -4.24 3.93
N VAL A 106 4.35 -4.37 3.79
CA VAL A 106 5.16 -5.34 4.53
C VAL A 106 5.97 -4.55 5.55
N VAL A 107 5.85 -4.94 6.81
CA VAL A 107 6.51 -4.22 7.92
C VAL A 107 7.37 -5.16 8.74
N ASP A 108 8.29 -4.57 9.52
CA ASP A 108 9.08 -5.31 10.49
C ASP A 108 8.41 -5.26 11.88
N ASN A 109 9.10 -5.79 12.90
CA ASN A 109 8.55 -5.86 14.25
C ASN A 109 8.31 -4.48 14.88
N ASP A 110 8.97 -3.45 14.37
CA ASP A 110 8.80 -2.08 14.86
C ASP A 110 7.81 -1.29 14.01
N ASN A 111 7.07 -1.99 13.16
CA ASN A 111 6.11 -1.38 12.25
C ASN A 111 6.75 -0.46 11.20
N LYS A 112 8.05 -0.63 10.96
CA LYS A 112 8.75 0.09 9.91
C LYS A 112 8.40 -0.54 8.56
N ILE A 113 8.04 0.29 7.57
CA ILE A 113 7.71 -0.24 6.26
C ILE A 113 8.97 -0.71 5.54
N LEU A 114 8.92 -1.94 5.04
CA LEU A 114 10.03 -2.56 4.31
C LEU A 114 9.74 -2.65 2.82
N GLY A 115 8.48 -2.83 2.48
CA GLY A 115 8.09 -3.01 1.10
C GLY A 115 6.59 -3.02 0.96
N ILE A 116 6.15 -3.32 -0.25
CA ILE A 116 4.73 -3.46 -0.54
C ILE A 116 4.55 -4.62 -1.51
N ILE A 117 3.48 -5.39 -1.32
CA ILE A 117 3.12 -6.46 -2.23
C ILE A 117 1.87 -6.04 -2.98
N ALA A 118 1.95 -6.02 -4.30
CA ALA A 118 0.80 -5.77 -5.15
C ALA A 118 0.34 -7.09 -5.75
N GLN A 119 -0.96 -7.28 -5.82
CA GLN A 119 -1.54 -8.49 -6.37
C GLN A 119 -1.03 -8.78 -7.79
N ALA A 120 -0.93 -7.73 -8.60
CA ALA A 120 -0.43 -7.86 -9.96
C ALA A 120 1.03 -8.35 -10.02
N ASP A 121 1.85 -7.98 -9.04
CA ASP A 121 3.26 -8.35 -9.02
C ASP A 121 3.49 -9.80 -8.61
N VAL A 122 2.58 -10.38 -7.86
CA VAL A 122 2.69 -11.78 -7.44
C VAL A 122 2.73 -12.70 -8.66
N ALA A 123 1.96 -12.36 -9.69
CA ALA A 123 1.89 -13.14 -10.91
C ALA A 123 3.23 -13.21 -11.65
N THR A 124 4.10 -12.22 -11.48
CA THR A 124 5.37 -12.14 -12.20
C THR A 124 6.58 -12.59 -11.37
N ARG A 125 6.41 -12.66 -10.04
CA ARG A 125 7.54 -12.95 -9.13
C ARG A 125 7.49 -14.30 -8.46
N VAL A 126 6.41 -15.04 -8.69
CA VAL A 126 6.20 -16.35 -8.08
C VAL A 126 6.00 -17.37 -9.21
N ASP A 127 6.65 -18.53 -9.06
CA ASP A 127 6.42 -19.63 -10.00
C ASP A 127 4.98 -20.08 -9.90
N LYS A 128 4.34 -20.25 -11.06
CA LYS A 128 2.95 -20.62 -11.12
C LYS A 128 2.76 -21.93 -11.84
N PRO A 129 1.85 -22.77 -11.36
CA PRO A 129 1.40 -23.92 -12.16
C PRO A 129 0.74 -23.40 -13.43
N LYS A 130 0.96 -24.12 -14.53
CA LYS A 130 0.37 -23.75 -15.81
C LYS A 130 -1.15 -23.68 -15.76
N SER A 131 -1.75 -24.51 -14.94
CA SER A 131 -3.20 -24.55 -14.78
C SER A 131 -3.79 -23.20 -14.34
N LEU A 132 -3.00 -22.36 -13.66
CA LEU A 132 -3.48 -21.06 -13.25
C LEU A 132 -3.74 -20.13 -14.42
N PHE A 133 -3.02 -20.31 -15.50
CA PHE A 133 -3.24 -19.51 -16.70
C PHE A 133 -4.41 -20.02 -17.54
N MET A 134 -4.69 -21.29 -17.42
CA MET A 134 -5.75 -21.92 -18.17
C MET A 134 -7.13 -21.63 -17.60
N GLY A 135 -7.18 -21.27 -16.34
CA GLY A 135 -8.41 -20.94 -15.65
C GLY A 135 -8.91 -19.52 -15.88
N CYS A 136 -8.20 -18.77 -16.65
CA CYS A 136 -8.56 -17.37 -16.88
C CYS A 136 -9.47 -17.21 -18.07
#